data_c2d690a1d449b7bf4a2b4a03daba30a8
#
_entry.id   c2d690a1d449b7bf4a2b4a03daba30a8
#
_cell.length_a   1.000
_cell.length_b   1.000
_cell.length_c   1.000
_cell.angle_alpha   90.00
_cell.angle_beta   90.00
_cell.angle_gamma   90.00
#
_symmetry.space_group_name_H-M   'P 1'
#
loop_
_entity.id
_entity.type
_entity.pdbx_description
1 polymer ?
#
loop_
_entity_poly.entity_id
_entity_poly.type
_entity_poly.pdbx_seq_one_letter_code
_entity_poly.pdbx_strand_id
1 'polypeptide(L)'
;MNNIPELPLVEWIDALVSWLRSNAQWVFDPIEGFLDMLVNAISSILMIFPPLVFIAVLVGLTIYITKKIWGLPVFVLVGLLLIWNLDFWEGTMLTLALILVASLIAVVIGIPLGIWMAKNKTVEAIVKPLLDFMQTMPAFVYLIPAVSFFGIGMVPGIIASVIFAMPPVIRLTNLGIREVSTELIEAAEAFGSTGKQKLFKVQLPLAKNTIMQGVNQTIMLALSMVVIASMIGAEGLGTEVYRAIGRNQAGKGFASGLAIVILAIILDRLIQVLNKKKV
;
A
#
# COMPACT_ATOMS: atom_id res chain seq x y z
N MET A 1 17.66 32.06 28.44
CA MET A 1 16.56 32.84 27.87
C MET A 1 16.93 33.02 26.38
N ASN A 2 16.25 32.35 25.48
CA ASN A 2 16.53 32.45 24.05
C ASN A 2 15.99 33.78 23.53
N ASN A 3 16.87 34.70 23.14
CA ASN A 3 16.52 35.97 22.49
C ASN A 3 16.26 35.81 20.95
N ILE A 4 16.03 34.59 20.49
CA ILE A 4 15.67 34.35 19.08
C ILE A 4 14.15 34.41 18.98
N PRO A 5 13.56 35.28 18.15
CA PRO A 5 12.12 35.33 17.98
C PRO A 5 11.64 33.96 17.43
N GLU A 6 10.65 33.41 18.06
CA GLU A 6 10.02 32.14 17.63
C GLU A 6 9.29 32.39 16.30
N LEU A 7 9.60 31.56 15.31
CA LEU A 7 8.87 31.60 14.04
C LEU A 7 7.45 31.04 14.30
N PRO A 8 6.37 31.74 13.93
CA PRO A 8 4.99 31.30 14.16
C PRO A 8 4.57 30.18 13.17
N LEU A 9 5.38 29.12 13.09
CA LEU A 9 5.14 27.99 12.17
C LEU A 9 3.85 27.25 12.48
N VAL A 10 3.52 27.10 13.75
CA VAL A 10 2.29 26.41 14.19
C VAL A 10 1.08 27.18 13.69
N GLU A 11 1.05 28.48 13.93
CA GLU A 11 -0.05 29.36 13.51
C GLU A 11 -0.23 29.38 11.98
N TRP A 12 0.88 29.38 11.22
CA TRP A 12 0.81 29.33 9.76
C TRP A 12 0.27 28.00 9.24
N ILE A 13 0.70 26.87 9.84
CA ILE A 13 0.22 25.54 9.47
C ILE A 13 -1.27 25.41 9.82
N ASP A 14 -1.67 25.85 11.02
CA ASP A 14 -3.07 25.79 11.46
C ASP A 14 -3.97 26.67 10.57
N ALA A 15 -3.51 27.86 10.22
CA ALA A 15 -4.22 28.74 9.28
C ALA A 15 -4.36 28.11 7.90
N LEU A 16 -3.29 27.50 7.38
CA LEU A 16 -3.31 26.80 6.09
C LEU A 16 -4.26 25.62 6.10
N VAL A 17 -4.21 24.76 7.13
CA VAL A 17 -5.08 23.59 7.28
C VAL A 17 -6.55 24.04 7.39
N SER A 18 -6.84 25.06 8.20
CA SER A 18 -8.18 25.61 8.37
C SER A 18 -8.72 26.20 7.07
N TRP A 19 -7.87 26.94 6.34
CA TRP A 19 -8.23 27.50 5.04
C TRP A 19 -8.51 26.40 4.01
N LEU A 20 -7.65 25.38 3.92
CA LEU A 20 -7.87 24.25 3.03
C LEU A 20 -9.15 23.49 3.40
N ARG A 21 -9.41 23.25 4.68
CA ARG A 21 -10.61 22.56 5.15
C ARG A 21 -11.88 23.33 4.79
N SER A 22 -11.87 24.66 4.88
CA SER A 22 -13.05 25.48 4.58
C SER A 22 -13.28 25.70 3.07
N ASN A 23 -12.20 25.76 2.27
CA ASN A 23 -12.30 26.13 0.85
C ASN A 23 -12.15 24.96 -0.12
N ALA A 24 -11.63 23.80 0.33
CA ALA A 24 -11.35 22.66 -0.53
C ALA A 24 -12.22 21.42 -0.21
N GLN A 25 -13.34 21.57 0.53
CA GLN A 25 -14.28 20.47 0.81
C GLN A 25 -14.78 19.81 -0.48
N TRP A 26 -15.01 20.59 -1.52
CA TRP A 26 -15.42 20.09 -2.83
C TRP A 26 -14.42 19.11 -3.48
N VAL A 27 -13.15 19.08 -3.00
CA VAL A 27 -12.14 18.09 -3.38
C VAL A 27 -12.13 16.92 -2.41
N PHE A 28 -12.21 17.20 -1.10
CA PHE A 28 -12.06 16.18 -0.06
C PHE A 28 -13.30 15.27 0.04
N ASP A 29 -14.51 15.83 -0.02
CA ASP A 29 -15.74 15.04 0.10
C ASP A 29 -15.90 13.97 -1.01
N PRO A 30 -15.64 14.28 -2.30
CA PRO A 30 -15.66 13.24 -3.34
C PRO A 30 -14.58 12.17 -3.16
N ILE A 31 -13.38 12.54 -2.69
CA ILE A 31 -12.30 11.60 -2.40
C ILE A 31 -12.72 10.68 -1.25
N GLU A 32 -13.24 11.24 -0.17
CA GLU A 32 -13.75 10.49 0.97
C GLU A 32 -14.83 9.51 0.54
N GLY A 33 -15.87 9.99 -0.15
CA GLY A 33 -16.98 9.17 -0.64
C GLY A 33 -16.52 8.06 -1.59
N PHE A 34 -15.55 8.33 -2.46
CA PHE A 34 -14.99 7.32 -3.36
C PHE A 34 -14.19 6.26 -2.59
N LEU A 35 -13.35 6.66 -1.64
CA LEU A 35 -12.56 5.73 -0.84
C LEU A 35 -13.44 4.87 0.07
N ASP A 36 -14.45 5.49 0.69
CA ASP A 36 -15.42 4.77 1.53
C ASP A 36 -16.22 3.76 0.70
N MET A 37 -16.72 4.16 -0.46
CA MET A 37 -17.36 3.23 -1.39
C MET A 37 -16.44 2.08 -1.79
N LEU A 38 -15.18 2.37 -2.09
CA LEU A 38 -14.23 1.36 -2.56
C LEU A 38 -13.86 0.36 -1.46
N VAL A 39 -13.61 0.83 -0.23
CA VAL A 39 -13.29 -0.05 0.89
C VAL A 39 -14.50 -0.89 1.31
N ASN A 40 -15.69 -0.28 1.34
CA ASN A 40 -16.94 -0.99 1.67
C ASN A 40 -17.29 -2.04 0.61
N ALA A 41 -17.08 -1.75 -0.67
CA ALA A 41 -17.28 -2.72 -1.74
C ALA A 41 -16.31 -3.91 -1.61
N ILE A 42 -15.02 -3.65 -1.41
CA ILE A 42 -14.02 -4.71 -1.27
C ILE A 42 -14.25 -5.52 0.00
N SER A 43 -14.50 -4.89 1.15
CA SER A 43 -14.78 -5.60 2.40
C SER A 43 -16.05 -6.46 2.30
N SER A 44 -17.11 -5.93 1.70
CA SER A 44 -18.35 -6.67 1.47
C SER A 44 -18.11 -7.90 0.58
N ILE A 45 -17.36 -7.77 -0.51
CA ILE A 45 -17.01 -8.90 -1.39
C ILE A 45 -16.21 -9.95 -0.62
N LEU A 46 -15.25 -9.54 0.20
CA LEU A 46 -14.44 -10.46 0.99
C LEU A 46 -15.26 -11.20 2.06
N MET A 47 -16.29 -10.54 2.62
CA MET A 47 -17.15 -11.09 3.66
C MET A 47 -18.36 -11.90 3.12
N ILE A 48 -18.68 -11.82 1.82
CA ILE A 48 -19.76 -12.63 1.22
C ILE A 48 -19.51 -14.13 1.40
N PHE A 49 -18.24 -14.55 1.33
CA PHE A 49 -17.90 -15.96 1.41
C PHE A 49 -17.76 -16.41 2.86
N PRO A 50 -18.42 -17.51 3.26
CA PRO A 50 -18.13 -18.14 4.55
C PRO A 50 -16.62 -18.44 4.68
N PRO A 51 -16.04 -18.34 5.88
CA PRO A 51 -14.59 -18.51 6.09
C PRO A 51 -14.01 -19.76 5.43
N LEU A 52 -14.68 -20.91 5.57
CA LEU A 52 -14.25 -22.17 4.98
C LEU A 52 -14.20 -22.14 3.46
N VAL A 53 -15.17 -21.47 2.81
CA VAL A 53 -15.20 -21.34 1.34
C VAL A 53 -14.05 -20.47 0.87
N PHE A 54 -13.83 -19.34 1.54
CA PHE A 54 -12.71 -18.44 1.23
C PHE A 54 -11.36 -19.15 1.38
N ILE A 55 -11.17 -19.89 2.49
CA ILE A 55 -9.95 -20.69 2.74
C ILE A 55 -9.78 -21.73 1.62
N ALA A 56 -10.83 -22.49 1.29
CA ALA A 56 -10.76 -23.51 0.25
C ALA A 56 -10.40 -22.93 -1.12
N VAL A 57 -10.99 -21.77 -1.50
CA VAL A 57 -10.68 -21.08 -2.75
C VAL A 57 -9.22 -20.60 -2.76
N LEU A 58 -8.75 -19.99 -1.67
CA LEU A 58 -7.39 -19.47 -1.60
C LEU A 58 -6.35 -20.60 -1.61
N VAL A 59 -6.60 -21.68 -0.89
CA VAL A 59 -5.75 -22.89 -0.90
C VAL A 59 -5.76 -23.52 -2.29
N GLY A 60 -6.91 -23.68 -2.93
CA GLY A 60 -7.02 -24.17 -4.31
C GLY A 60 -6.23 -23.31 -5.30
N LEU A 61 -6.33 -21.98 -5.17
CA LEU A 61 -5.55 -21.04 -5.98
C LEU A 61 -4.04 -21.22 -5.75
N THR A 62 -3.59 -21.34 -4.50
CA THR A 62 -2.17 -21.57 -4.20
C THR A 62 -1.67 -22.90 -4.74
N ILE A 63 -2.42 -23.99 -4.67
CA ILE A 63 -2.08 -25.29 -5.28
C ILE A 63 -1.93 -25.13 -6.81
N TYR A 64 -2.89 -24.46 -7.45
CA TYR A 64 -2.87 -24.23 -8.90
C TYR A 64 -1.67 -23.40 -9.34
N ILE A 65 -1.29 -22.39 -8.55
CA ILE A 65 -0.20 -21.48 -8.90
C ILE A 65 1.17 -22.12 -8.61
N THR A 66 1.33 -22.85 -7.50
CA THR A 66 2.64 -23.39 -7.07
C THR A 66 3.05 -24.68 -7.75
N LYS A 67 2.17 -25.34 -8.55
CA LYS A 67 2.46 -26.52 -9.36
C LYS A 67 3.25 -27.64 -8.60
N LYS A 68 2.77 -28.10 -7.43
CA LYS A 68 3.37 -29.17 -6.59
C LYS A 68 4.29 -28.75 -5.44
N ILE A 69 4.50 -27.47 -5.16
CA ILE A 69 5.20 -27.05 -3.94
C ILE A 69 4.15 -26.89 -2.82
N TRP A 70 4.02 -27.89 -1.96
CA TRP A 70 2.97 -27.96 -0.93
C TRP A 70 3.16 -26.98 0.24
N GLY A 71 4.36 -26.42 0.41
CA GLY A 71 4.66 -25.53 1.55
C GLY A 71 3.74 -24.32 1.67
N LEU A 72 3.48 -23.62 0.58
CA LEU A 72 2.60 -22.45 0.59
C LEU A 72 1.12 -22.81 0.80
N PRO A 73 0.53 -23.79 0.08
CA PRO A 73 -0.85 -24.20 0.34
C PRO A 73 -1.10 -24.66 1.78
N VAL A 74 -0.18 -25.41 2.37
CA VAL A 74 -0.28 -25.85 3.77
C VAL A 74 -0.19 -24.64 4.71
N PHE A 75 0.74 -23.72 4.48
CA PHE A 75 0.86 -22.51 5.28
C PHE A 75 -0.41 -21.64 5.22
N VAL A 76 -0.98 -21.47 4.03
CA VAL A 76 -2.24 -20.71 3.84
C VAL A 76 -3.39 -21.39 4.57
N LEU A 77 -3.52 -22.72 4.45
CA LEU A 77 -4.56 -23.49 5.11
C LEU A 77 -4.46 -23.34 6.64
N VAL A 78 -3.30 -23.67 7.21
CA VAL A 78 -3.08 -23.63 8.65
C VAL A 78 -3.19 -22.22 9.20
N GLY A 79 -2.60 -21.23 8.51
CA GLY A 79 -2.62 -19.84 8.93
C GLY A 79 -4.03 -19.24 8.95
N LEU A 80 -4.82 -19.46 7.90
CA LEU A 80 -6.20 -18.95 7.85
C LEU A 80 -7.15 -19.70 8.80
N LEU A 81 -6.97 -21.00 9.00
CA LEU A 81 -7.72 -21.77 10.01
C LEU A 81 -7.39 -21.27 11.43
N LEU A 82 -6.14 -20.94 11.71
CA LEU A 82 -5.73 -20.36 12.99
C LEU A 82 -6.38 -18.99 13.20
N ILE A 83 -6.35 -18.09 12.19
CA ILE A 83 -7.00 -16.79 12.24
C ILE A 83 -8.49 -16.91 12.52
N TRP A 84 -9.16 -17.87 11.86
CA TRP A 84 -10.58 -18.11 12.07
C TRP A 84 -10.87 -18.70 13.46
N ASN A 85 -10.06 -19.63 13.93
CA ASN A 85 -10.18 -20.23 15.27
C ASN A 85 -10.00 -19.19 16.40
N LEU A 86 -9.16 -18.16 16.18
CA LEU A 86 -8.92 -17.09 17.13
C LEU A 86 -9.98 -15.95 17.08
N ASP A 87 -11.03 -16.11 16.29
CA ASP A 87 -12.10 -15.10 16.07
C ASP A 87 -11.60 -13.77 15.50
N PHE A 88 -10.53 -13.83 14.70
CA PHE A 88 -9.96 -12.66 14.02
C PHE A 88 -10.37 -12.53 12.54
N TRP A 89 -11.36 -13.31 12.09
CA TRP A 89 -11.74 -13.38 10.69
C TRP A 89 -12.20 -12.02 10.12
N GLU A 90 -13.16 -11.39 10.78
CA GLU A 90 -13.69 -10.09 10.36
C GLU A 90 -12.59 -9.02 10.31
N GLY A 91 -11.80 -8.91 11.39
CA GLY A 91 -10.65 -8.00 11.44
C GLY A 91 -9.64 -8.27 10.34
N THR A 92 -9.45 -9.53 9.93
CA THR A 92 -8.57 -9.91 8.82
C THR A 92 -9.13 -9.43 7.47
N MET A 93 -10.43 -9.57 7.23
CA MET A 93 -11.06 -9.11 5.99
C MET A 93 -11.03 -7.58 5.86
N LEU A 94 -11.29 -6.86 6.96
CA LEU A 94 -11.18 -5.40 6.99
C LEU A 94 -9.73 -4.93 6.75
N THR A 95 -8.77 -5.57 7.40
CA THR A 95 -7.34 -5.31 7.17
C THR A 95 -6.95 -5.56 5.73
N LEU A 96 -7.40 -6.68 5.16
CA LEU A 96 -7.14 -7.01 3.76
C LEU A 96 -7.76 -5.98 2.81
N ALA A 97 -8.99 -5.52 3.08
CA ALA A 97 -9.65 -4.48 2.30
C ALA A 97 -8.84 -3.17 2.32
N LEU A 98 -8.42 -2.71 3.51
CA LEU A 98 -7.59 -1.51 3.68
C LEU A 98 -6.30 -1.62 2.85
N ILE A 99 -5.57 -2.73 2.99
CA ILE A 99 -4.29 -2.95 2.28
C ILE A 99 -4.50 -2.98 0.77
N LEU A 100 -5.53 -3.68 0.29
CA LEU A 100 -5.83 -3.77 -1.14
C LEU A 100 -6.18 -2.40 -1.72
N VAL A 101 -7.03 -1.62 -1.04
CA VAL A 101 -7.38 -0.27 -1.49
C VAL A 101 -6.15 0.64 -1.48
N ALA A 102 -5.42 0.70 -0.37
CA ALA A 102 -4.25 1.56 -0.23
C ALA A 102 -3.17 1.22 -1.26
N SER A 103 -2.85 -0.07 -1.42
CA SER A 103 -1.84 -0.50 -2.38
C SER A 103 -2.28 -0.33 -3.83
N LEU A 104 -3.56 -0.55 -4.16
CA LEU A 104 -4.11 -0.31 -5.49
C LEU A 104 -3.95 1.15 -5.90
N ILE A 105 -4.34 2.08 -5.02
CA ILE A 105 -4.22 3.52 -5.26
C ILE A 105 -2.75 3.92 -5.40
N ALA A 106 -1.89 3.45 -4.49
CA ALA A 106 -0.46 3.72 -4.53
C ALA A 106 0.19 3.23 -5.83
N VAL A 107 -0.23 2.06 -6.35
CA VAL A 107 0.27 1.49 -7.61
C VAL A 107 -0.27 2.25 -8.81
N VAL A 108 -1.58 2.56 -8.83
CA VAL A 108 -2.23 3.29 -9.94
C VAL A 108 -1.66 4.69 -10.12
N ILE A 109 -1.32 5.38 -9.03
CA ILE A 109 -0.68 6.69 -9.07
C ILE A 109 0.84 6.54 -9.25
N GLY A 110 1.46 5.61 -8.54
CA GLY A 110 2.91 5.50 -8.45
C GLY A 110 3.58 5.02 -9.73
N ILE A 111 2.99 4.04 -10.46
CA ILE A 111 3.58 3.58 -11.72
C ILE A 111 3.60 4.68 -12.78
N PRO A 112 2.50 5.41 -13.08
CA PRO A 112 2.54 6.52 -14.02
C PRO A 112 3.53 7.62 -13.62
N LEU A 113 3.60 7.97 -12.35
CA LEU A 113 4.55 8.97 -11.85
C LEU A 113 6.00 8.49 -11.99
N GLY A 114 6.28 7.22 -11.70
CA GLY A 114 7.60 6.61 -11.92
C GLY A 114 8.01 6.56 -13.40
N ILE A 115 7.05 6.29 -14.31
CA ILE A 115 7.28 6.37 -15.76
C ILE A 115 7.61 7.82 -16.16
N TRP A 116 6.86 8.79 -15.62
CA TRP A 116 7.11 10.20 -15.92
C TRP A 116 8.48 10.68 -15.45
N MET A 117 8.88 10.28 -14.24
CA MET A 117 10.25 10.51 -13.73
C MET A 117 11.32 9.90 -14.64
N ALA A 118 11.11 8.67 -15.13
CA ALA A 118 12.07 8.01 -16.02
C ALA A 118 12.27 8.75 -17.35
N LYS A 119 11.24 9.47 -17.83
CA LYS A 119 11.23 10.16 -19.12
C LYS A 119 11.62 11.63 -19.03
N ASN A 120 11.56 12.25 -17.85
CA ASN A 120 11.76 13.69 -17.68
C ASN A 120 12.67 13.98 -16.48
N LYS A 121 13.88 14.49 -16.76
CA LYS A 121 14.87 14.82 -15.73
C LYS A 121 14.41 15.91 -14.77
N THR A 122 13.59 16.86 -15.22
CA THR A 122 13.03 17.90 -14.35
C THR A 122 12.04 17.32 -13.36
N VAL A 123 11.16 16.43 -13.81
CA VAL A 123 10.21 15.73 -12.94
C VAL A 123 10.98 14.86 -11.91
N GLU A 124 12.00 14.15 -12.34
CA GLU A 124 12.85 13.40 -11.44
C GLU A 124 13.51 14.26 -10.36
N ALA A 125 14.07 15.42 -10.76
CA ALA A 125 14.74 16.33 -9.85
C ALA A 125 13.80 16.93 -8.79
N ILE A 126 12.49 17.07 -9.11
CA ILE A 126 11.46 17.57 -8.17
C ILE A 126 10.91 16.42 -7.30
N VAL A 127 10.56 15.31 -7.94
CA VAL A 127 9.85 14.22 -7.23
C VAL A 127 10.79 13.44 -6.32
N LYS A 128 12.06 13.26 -6.69
CA LYS A 128 13.02 12.49 -5.89
C LYS A 128 13.21 13.05 -4.48
N PRO A 129 13.47 14.37 -4.27
CA PRO A 129 13.52 14.94 -2.91
C PRO A 129 12.19 14.80 -2.14
N LEU A 130 11.05 14.89 -2.84
CA LEU A 130 9.75 14.69 -2.21
C LEU A 130 9.59 13.25 -1.69
N LEU A 131 9.99 12.25 -2.48
CA LEU A 131 9.98 10.86 -2.04
C LEU A 131 10.97 10.61 -0.89
N ASP A 132 12.13 11.28 -0.88
CA ASP A 132 13.09 11.21 0.22
C ASP A 132 12.47 11.78 1.50
N PHE A 133 11.83 12.94 1.43
CA PHE A 133 11.08 13.54 2.53
C PHE A 133 9.98 12.60 3.03
N MET A 134 9.17 12.04 2.13
CA MET A 134 8.11 11.08 2.49
C MET A 134 8.67 9.85 3.21
N GLN A 135 9.84 9.34 2.90
CA GLN A 135 10.41 8.15 3.56
C GLN A 135 11.16 8.45 4.87
N THR A 136 11.57 9.69 5.08
CA THR A 136 12.26 10.09 6.33
C THR A 136 11.28 10.52 7.41
N MET A 137 10.05 10.90 7.06
CA MET A 137 9.04 11.27 8.05
C MET A 137 8.58 10.04 8.86
N PRO A 138 8.46 10.16 10.19
CA PRO A 138 7.84 9.12 11.00
C PRO A 138 6.40 8.83 10.54
N ALA A 139 6.04 7.54 10.48
CA ALA A 139 4.74 7.08 9.98
C ALA A 139 3.53 7.77 10.67
N PHE A 140 3.64 8.07 11.95
CA PHE A 140 2.60 8.78 12.73
C PHE A 140 2.29 10.18 12.21
N VAL A 141 3.27 10.88 11.63
CA VAL A 141 3.09 12.25 11.17
C VAL A 141 2.08 12.34 10.02
N TYR A 142 1.94 11.26 9.23
CA TYR A 142 0.95 11.19 8.15
C TYR A 142 -0.49 11.11 8.65
N LEU A 143 -0.71 10.69 9.90
CA LEU A 143 -2.04 10.65 10.49
C LEU A 143 -2.59 12.06 10.73
N ILE A 144 -1.73 13.04 10.99
CA ILE A 144 -2.16 14.42 11.32
C ILE A 144 -2.94 15.05 10.16
N PRO A 145 -2.38 15.19 8.95
CA PRO A 145 -3.13 15.74 7.82
C PRO A 145 -4.31 14.84 7.40
N ALA A 146 -4.15 13.52 7.45
CA ALA A 146 -5.23 12.61 7.11
C ALA A 146 -6.45 12.82 8.01
N VAL A 147 -6.27 12.89 9.33
CA VAL A 147 -7.36 13.16 10.29
C VAL A 147 -7.88 14.60 10.14
N SER A 148 -7.01 15.57 9.89
CA SER A 148 -7.43 16.97 9.76
C SER A 148 -8.39 17.19 8.59
N PHE A 149 -8.24 16.46 7.48
CA PHE A 149 -9.07 16.64 6.29
C PHE A 149 -10.23 15.63 6.19
N PHE A 150 -10.05 14.41 6.70
CA PHE A 150 -10.99 13.29 6.49
C PHE A 150 -11.59 12.74 7.80
N GLY A 151 -11.31 13.37 8.95
CA GLY A 151 -11.82 12.91 10.24
C GLY A 151 -11.16 11.64 10.74
N ILE A 152 -11.91 10.84 11.52
CA ILE A 152 -11.45 9.59 12.15
C ILE A 152 -12.13 8.41 11.45
N GLY A 153 -11.39 7.36 11.11
CA GLY A 153 -11.98 6.17 10.50
C GLY A 153 -11.08 5.47 9.49
N MET A 154 -11.71 4.69 8.60
CA MET A 154 -11.02 3.86 7.60
C MET A 154 -10.36 4.72 6.52
N VAL A 155 -11.06 5.76 6.03
CA VAL A 155 -10.60 6.62 4.92
C VAL A 155 -9.28 7.34 5.26
N PRO A 156 -9.13 8.07 6.38
CA PRO A 156 -7.85 8.68 6.73
C PRO A 156 -6.74 7.64 6.94
N GLY A 157 -7.08 6.44 7.43
CA GLY A 157 -6.14 5.32 7.52
C GLY A 157 -5.62 4.86 6.15
N ILE A 158 -6.51 4.78 5.15
CA ILE A 158 -6.14 4.46 3.77
C ILE A 158 -5.24 5.55 3.19
N ILE A 159 -5.60 6.82 3.33
CA ILE A 159 -4.83 7.96 2.79
C ILE A 159 -3.42 8.01 3.37
N ALA A 160 -3.30 7.89 4.70
CA ALA A 160 -2.00 7.83 5.36
C ALA A 160 -1.17 6.63 4.86
N SER A 161 -1.81 5.47 4.67
CA SER A 161 -1.16 4.26 4.14
C SER A 161 -0.71 4.44 2.69
N VAL A 162 -1.51 5.08 1.84
CA VAL A 162 -1.14 5.40 0.44
C VAL A 162 0.10 6.27 0.40
N ILE A 163 0.09 7.39 1.15
CA ILE A 163 1.21 8.34 1.14
C ILE A 163 2.49 7.65 1.64
N PHE A 164 2.41 6.90 2.73
CA PHE A 164 3.57 6.20 3.31
C PHE A 164 4.12 5.09 2.41
N ALA A 165 3.23 4.34 1.75
CA ALA A 165 3.61 3.14 1.01
C ALA A 165 3.95 3.39 -0.48
N MET A 166 3.60 4.55 -1.04
CA MET A 166 3.76 4.86 -2.47
C MET A 166 5.23 5.04 -2.94
N PRO A 167 6.17 5.57 -2.17
CA PRO A 167 7.53 5.86 -2.67
C PRO A 167 8.26 4.68 -3.34
N PRO A 168 8.24 3.43 -2.82
CA PRO A 168 8.94 2.32 -3.46
C PRO A 168 8.46 2.01 -4.88
N VAL A 169 7.15 1.99 -5.13
CA VAL A 169 6.64 1.70 -6.49
C VAL A 169 7.05 2.78 -7.48
N ILE A 170 7.08 4.06 -7.06
CA ILE A 170 7.54 5.16 -7.91
C ILE A 170 9.02 4.99 -8.24
N ARG A 171 9.86 4.80 -7.20
CA ARG A 171 11.31 4.66 -7.36
C ARG A 171 11.71 3.46 -8.20
N LEU A 172 11.12 2.30 -7.91
CA LEU A 172 11.46 1.07 -8.62
C LEU A 172 10.89 1.05 -10.04
N THR A 173 9.79 1.77 -10.31
CA THR A 173 9.33 1.99 -11.69
C THR A 173 10.31 2.88 -12.46
N ASN A 174 10.74 4.00 -11.88
CA ASN A 174 11.75 4.87 -12.49
C ASN A 174 13.06 4.10 -12.75
N LEU A 175 13.57 3.39 -11.75
CA LEU A 175 14.81 2.62 -11.82
C LEU A 175 14.71 1.55 -12.90
N GLY A 176 13.68 0.69 -12.86
CA GLY A 176 13.55 -0.41 -13.81
C GLY A 176 13.46 0.03 -15.27
N ILE A 177 12.84 1.19 -15.55
CA ILE A 177 12.81 1.76 -16.90
C ILE A 177 14.18 2.27 -17.33
N ARG A 178 14.95 2.85 -16.42
CA ARG A 178 16.28 3.43 -16.71
C ARG A 178 17.38 2.38 -16.81
N GLU A 179 17.21 1.24 -16.17
CA GLU A 179 18.16 0.11 -16.22
C GLU A 179 18.03 -0.74 -17.50
N VAL A 180 17.04 -0.47 -18.36
CA VAL A 180 16.98 -1.13 -19.68
C VAL A 180 18.19 -0.73 -20.49
N SER A 181 18.93 -1.74 -21.02
CA SER A 181 20.18 -1.53 -21.73
C SER A 181 20.02 -0.57 -22.91
N THR A 182 21.02 0.30 -23.08
CA THR A 182 21.03 1.30 -24.15
C THR A 182 21.05 0.65 -25.52
N GLU A 183 21.70 -0.50 -25.68
CA GLU A 183 21.75 -1.25 -26.94
C GLU A 183 20.34 -1.69 -27.42
N LEU A 184 19.47 -2.13 -26.48
CA LEU A 184 18.09 -2.49 -26.82
C LEU A 184 17.23 -1.28 -27.20
N ILE A 185 17.54 -0.12 -26.58
CA ILE A 185 16.86 1.13 -26.88
C ILE A 185 17.27 1.64 -28.27
N GLU A 186 18.57 1.66 -28.54
CA GLU A 186 19.15 2.05 -29.84
C GLU A 186 18.70 1.12 -30.97
N ALA A 187 18.68 -0.20 -30.72
CA ALA A 187 18.13 -1.16 -31.70
C ALA A 187 16.67 -0.86 -32.01
N ALA A 188 15.83 -0.63 -30.99
CA ALA A 188 14.43 -0.28 -31.20
C ALA A 188 14.27 1.04 -32.00
N GLU A 189 15.13 2.00 -31.78
CA GLU A 189 15.16 3.27 -32.53
C GLU A 189 15.60 3.06 -33.97
N ALA A 190 16.62 2.23 -34.21
CA ALA A 190 17.08 1.88 -35.57
C ALA A 190 16.00 1.15 -36.40
N PHE A 191 15.10 0.40 -35.73
CA PHE A 191 13.91 -0.18 -36.38
C PHE A 191 12.72 0.80 -36.48
N GLY A 192 12.91 2.09 -36.23
CA GLY A 192 11.88 3.12 -36.37
C GLY A 192 10.81 3.13 -35.27
N SER A 193 11.10 2.56 -34.11
CA SER A 193 10.14 2.57 -32.98
C SER A 193 9.88 3.98 -32.47
N THR A 194 8.60 4.35 -32.35
CA THR A 194 8.20 5.60 -31.68
C THR A 194 8.46 5.55 -30.18
N GLY A 195 8.54 6.69 -29.50
CA GLY A 195 8.74 6.77 -28.06
C GLY A 195 7.69 5.98 -27.24
N LYS A 196 6.43 5.93 -27.70
CA LYS A 196 5.37 5.11 -27.09
C LYS A 196 5.62 3.60 -27.32
N GLN A 197 5.98 3.20 -28.53
CA GLN A 197 6.29 1.80 -28.84
C GLN A 197 7.50 1.32 -28.01
N LYS A 198 8.55 2.11 -27.92
CA LYS A 198 9.72 1.84 -27.10
C LYS A 198 9.37 1.66 -25.63
N LEU A 199 8.52 2.53 -25.06
CA LEU A 199 8.07 2.40 -23.66
C LEU A 199 7.28 1.10 -23.45
N PHE A 200 6.21 0.88 -24.23
CA PHE A 200 5.27 -0.20 -23.94
C PHE A 200 5.75 -1.58 -24.45
N LYS A 201 6.55 -1.64 -25.52
CA LYS A 201 6.99 -2.90 -26.12
C LYS A 201 8.38 -3.35 -25.69
N VAL A 202 9.23 -2.43 -25.18
CA VAL A 202 10.62 -2.73 -24.78
C VAL A 202 10.82 -2.44 -23.31
N GLN A 203 10.70 -1.18 -22.89
CA GLN A 203 11.10 -0.76 -21.55
C GLN A 203 10.23 -1.36 -20.45
N LEU A 204 8.90 -1.23 -20.52
CA LEU A 204 8.00 -1.76 -19.48
C LEU A 204 8.05 -3.28 -19.35
N PRO A 205 8.07 -4.08 -20.44
CA PRO A 205 8.24 -5.53 -20.33
C PRO A 205 9.54 -5.94 -19.65
N LEU A 206 10.66 -5.27 -19.95
CA LEU A 206 11.96 -5.56 -19.35
C LEU A 206 12.05 -5.05 -17.90
N ALA A 207 11.46 -3.90 -17.59
CA ALA A 207 11.40 -3.32 -16.25
C ALA A 207 10.40 -4.04 -15.31
N LYS A 208 9.57 -4.95 -15.83
CA LYS A 208 8.45 -5.56 -15.10
C LYS A 208 8.86 -6.15 -13.76
N ASN A 209 9.98 -6.88 -13.68
CA ASN A 209 10.42 -7.52 -12.43
C ASN A 209 10.77 -6.48 -11.37
N THR A 210 11.45 -5.41 -11.74
CA THR A 210 11.81 -4.30 -10.83
C THR A 210 10.55 -3.53 -10.40
N ILE A 211 9.61 -3.28 -11.31
CA ILE A 211 8.32 -2.65 -10.98
C ILE A 211 7.53 -3.52 -9.99
N MET A 212 7.47 -4.83 -10.21
CA MET A 212 6.77 -5.75 -9.31
C MET A 212 7.42 -5.87 -7.93
N GLN A 213 8.73 -5.68 -7.82
CA GLN A 213 9.39 -5.53 -6.51
C GLN A 213 8.90 -4.26 -5.81
N GLY A 214 8.74 -3.15 -6.54
CA GLY A 214 8.14 -1.92 -6.02
C GLY A 214 6.72 -2.13 -5.51
N VAL A 215 5.89 -2.81 -6.29
CA VAL A 215 4.51 -3.17 -5.89
C VAL A 215 4.52 -4.01 -4.61
N ASN A 216 5.39 -5.02 -4.53
CA ASN A 216 5.50 -5.86 -3.33
C ASN A 216 5.91 -5.07 -2.09
N GLN A 217 6.91 -4.19 -2.21
CA GLN A 217 7.33 -3.32 -1.10
C GLN A 217 6.21 -2.36 -0.68
N THR A 218 5.46 -1.80 -1.63
CA THR A 218 4.30 -0.96 -1.35
C THR A 218 3.25 -1.70 -0.52
N ILE A 219 2.92 -2.94 -0.88
CA ILE A 219 1.95 -3.75 -0.13
C ILE A 219 2.45 -4.05 1.29
N MET A 220 3.74 -4.37 1.45
CA MET A 220 4.33 -4.61 2.78
C MET A 220 4.33 -3.35 3.66
N LEU A 221 4.59 -2.18 3.08
CA LEU A 221 4.52 -0.91 3.81
C LEU A 221 3.08 -0.53 4.16
N ALA A 222 2.11 -0.73 3.26
CA ALA A 222 0.70 -0.53 3.56
C ALA A 222 0.23 -1.43 4.71
N LEU A 223 0.70 -2.69 4.75
CA LEU A 223 0.42 -3.61 5.85
C LEU A 223 1.05 -3.15 7.18
N SER A 224 2.26 -2.57 7.14
CA SER A 224 2.89 -2.00 8.33
C SER A 224 2.11 -0.83 8.92
N MET A 225 1.35 -0.10 8.09
CA MET A 225 0.50 1.01 8.53
C MET A 225 -0.79 0.58 9.25
N VAL A 226 -1.20 -0.69 9.16
CA VAL A 226 -2.48 -1.18 9.72
C VAL A 226 -2.63 -0.89 11.22
N VAL A 227 -1.59 -1.15 12.01
CA VAL A 227 -1.61 -0.90 13.45
C VAL A 227 -1.61 0.62 13.74
N ILE A 228 -0.87 1.38 12.96
CA ILE A 228 -0.80 2.85 13.10
C ILE A 228 -2.13 3.48 12.69
N ALA A 229 -2.73 3.04 11.58
CA ALA A 229 -4.05 3.50 11.14
C ALA A 229 -5.16 3.19 12.15
N SER A 230 -5.04 2.12 12.92
CA SER A 230 -6.02 1.79 13.96
C SER A 230 -6.06 2.80 15.10
N MET A 231 -4.99 3.57 15.31
CA MET A 231 -4.96 4.65 16.31
C MET A 231 -5.87 5.83 15.94
N ILE A 232 -6.23 5.95 14.68
CA ILE A 232 -7.16 6.97 14.16
C ILE A 232 -8.51 6.36 13.74
N GLY A 233 -8.85 5.17 14.27
CA GLY A 233 -10.15 4.56 14.07
C GLY A 233 -10.29 3.67 12.84
N ALA A 234 -9.21 3.35 12.12
CA ALA A 234 -9.28 2.32 11.07
C ALA A 234 -9.50 0.94 11.70
N GLU A 235 -10.57 0.28 11.30
CA GLU A 235 -10.95 -1.04 11.81
C GLU A 235 -10.13 -2.17 11.19
N GLY A 236 -9.95 -3.27 11.94
CA GLY A 236 -9.23 -4.45 11.48
C GLY A 236 -8.37 -5.10 12.57
N LEU A 237 -7.42 -5.94 12.17
CA LEU A 237 -6.47 -6.61 13.09
C LEU A 237 -5.62 -5.61 13.88
N GLY A 238 -5.30 -4.46 13.29
CA GLY A 238 -4.57 -3.39 13.96
C GLY A 238 -5.29 -2.88 15.22
N THR A 239 -6.62 -2.80 15.16
CA THR A 239 -7.45 -2.37 16.30
C THR A 239 -7.35 -3.37 17.46
N GLU A 240 -7.28 -4.68 17.17
CA GLU A 240 -7.11 -5.72 18.19
C GLU A 240 -5.73 -5.61 18.87
N VAL A 241 -4.68 -5.36 18.08
CA VAL A 241 -3.33 -5.09 18.63
C VAL A 241 -3.34 -3.84 19.51
N TYR A 242 -3.90 -2.74 19.01
CA TYR A 242 -3.93 -1.46 19.72
C TYR A 242 -4.73 -1.55 21.03
N ARG A 243 -5.91 -2.19 21.01
CA ARG A 243 -6.73 -2.44 22.20
C ARG A 243 -6.03 -3.33 23.22
N ALA A 244 -5.32 -4.37 22.73
CA ALA A 244 -4.57 -5.28 23.60
C ALA A 244 -3.42 -4.57 24.33
N ILE A 245 -2.71 -3.65 23.65
CA ILE A 245 -1.68 -2.80 24.27
C ILE A 245 -2.31 -1.92 25.37
N GLY A 246 -3.39 -1.21 25.06
CA GLY A 246 -4.07 -0.32 26.01
C GLY A 246 -4.65 -1.03 27.23
N ARG A 247 -4.99 -2.33 27.10
CA ARG A 247 -5.54 -3.16 28.18
C ARG A 247 -4.51 -4.09 28.84
N ASN A 248 -3.24 -3.99 28.46
CA ASN A 248 -2.15 -4.85 28.93
C ASN A 248 -2.44 -6.36 28.74
N GLN A 249 -3.07 -6.72 27.61
CA GLN A 249 -3.44 -8.09 27.25
C GLN A 249 -2.39 -8.71 26.32
N ALA A 250 -1.23 -9.07 26.84
CA ALA A 250 -0.08 -9.54 26.06
C ALA A 250 -0.43 -10.74 25.14
N GLY A 251 -1.19 -11.71 25.63
CA GLY A 251 -1.59 -12.89 24.83
C GLY A 251 -2.45 -12.51 23.62
N LYS A 252 -3.46 -11.66 23.80
CA LYS A 252 -4.32 -11.19 22.71
C LYS A 252 -3.55 -10.32 21.70
N GLY A 253 -2.67 -9.43 22.20
CA GLY A 253 -1.82 -8.60 21.37
C GLY A 253 -0.85 -9.43 20.53
N PHE A 254 -0.23 -10.47 21.09
CA PHE A 254 0.63 -11.38 20.34
C PHE A 254 -0.15 -12.18 19.30
N ALA A 255 -1.33 -12.71 19.64
CA ALA A 255 -2.17 -13.49 18.73
C ALA A 255 -2.66 -12.65 17.53
N SER A 256 -3.12 -11.42 17.77
CA SER A 256 -3.53 -10.50 16.69
C SER A 256 -2.35 -10.04 15.84
N GLY A 257 -1.18 -9.79 16.44
CA GLY A 257 0.06 -9.53 15.73
C GLY A 257 0.49 -10.70 14.84
N LEU A 258 0.38 -11.93 15.35
CA LEU A 258 0.64 -13.15 14.57
C LEU A 258 -0.30 -13.28 13.36
N ALA A 259 -1.59 -12.93 13.52
CA ALA A 259 -2.55 -12.92 12.42
C ALA A 259 -2.13 -11.93 11.31
N ILE A 260 -1.64 -10.74 11.67
CA ILE A 260 -1.08 -9.77 10.72
C ILE A 260 0.13 -10.36 9.99
N VAL A 261 1.06 -11.01 10.70
CA VAL A 261 2.25 -11.63 10.10
C VAL A 261 1.86 -12.77 9.14
N ILE A 262 0.90 -13.62 9.51
CA ILE A 262 0.38 -14.67 8.63
C ILE A 262 -0.19 -14.06 7.34
N LEU A 263 -1.03 -13.02 7.46
CA LEU A 263 -1.58 -12.32 6.30
C LEU A 263 -0.48 -11.72 5.42
N ALA A 264 0.54 -11.09 6.04
CA ALA A 264 1.70 -10.55 5.34
C ALA A 264 2.43 -11.59 4.50
N ILE A 265 2.75 -12.75 5.11
CA ILE A 265 3.46 -13.83 4.43
C ILE A 265 2.61 -14.40 3.28
N ILE A 266 1.29 -14.55 3.48
CA ILE A 266 0.38 -15.02 2.43
C ILE A 266 0.41 -14.06 1.23
N LEU A 267 0.24 -12.76 1.47
CA LEU A 267 0.25 -11.74 0.42
C LEU A 267 1.60 -11.68 -0.31
N ASP A 268 2.71 -11.64 0.43
CA ASP A 268 4.06 -11.62 -0.13
C ASP A 268 4.31 -12.82 -1.05
N ARG A 269 4.02 -14.03 -0.57
CA ARG A 269 4.24 -15.26 -1.34
C ARG A 269 3.34 -15.36 -2.56
N LEU A 270 2.08 -14.96 -2.47
CA LEU A 270 1.18 -14.91 -3.62
C LEU A 270 1.70 -13.99 -4.71
N ILE A 271 2.13 -12.78 -4.35
CA ILE A 271 2.67 -11.80 -5.29
C ILE A 271 3.94 -12.32 -5.95
N GLN A 272 4.87 -12.89 -5.18
CA GLN A 272 6.12 -13.45 -5.70
C GLN A 272 5.89 -14.60 -6.69
N VAL A 273 4.95 -15.51 -6.37
CA VAL A 273 4.65 -16.66 -7.25
C VAL A 273 3.95 -16.20 -8.53
N LEU A 274 3.02 -15.22 -8.45
CA LEU A 274 2.38 -14.64 -9.62
C LEU A 274 3.38 -13.93 -10.54
N ASN A 275 4.41 -13.31 -9.97
CA ASN A 275 5.46 -12.66 -10.75
C ASN A 275 6.36 -13.68 -11.48
N LYS A 276 6.76 -14.77 -10.82
CA LYS A 276 7.62 -15.83 -11.40
C LYS A 276 6.97 -16.60 -12.55
N LYS A 277 5.64 -16.71 -12.59
CA LYS A 277 4.91 -17.53 -13.57
C LYS A 277 4.79 -16.88 -14.96
N LYS A 278 5.23 -15.63 -15.13
CA LYS A 278 5.09 -14.86 -16.38
C LYS A 278 6.43 -14.63 -17.13
N VAL A 279 7.52 -15.32 -16.72
CA VAL A 279 8.82 -15.32 -17.43
C VAL A 279 8.99 -16.59 -18.23
#